data_5dc692a66d2093fe49d58ad9447ebdda
#
_entry.id   5dc692a66d2093fe49d58ad9447ebdda
#
_cell.length_a   1.000
_cell.length_b   1.000
_cell.length_c   1.000
_cell.angle_alpha   90.00
_cell.angle_beta   90.00
_cell.angle_gamma   90.00
#
_symmetry.space_group_name_H-M   'P 1'
#
loop_
_entity.id
_entity.type
_entity.pdbx_description
1 polymer ?
#
loop_
_entity_poly.entity_id
_entity_poly.type
_entity_poly.pdbx_seq_one_letter_code
_entity_poly.pdbx_strand_id
1 'polypeptide(L)'
;MGRMRHAVVVTHARLRDTSVLVREAVEQLKRAGFDVKVVDSLKPPIFGNPSPAVDDDTEIVVVLGGDGTILGAAELVYDSGIPILGVNLGHVGFLAEFESFQLSEAISRVADQDYSIDERRLASVSVTSPDGKRTISDWALNDITVQQEEHDHMIELSIGVDGVEASSFSCDGVIVSTPTGSTAYAFSAGGPIIWPDVQALQLIPLAAHALFTRPMVIGEHSCFFIDVLPDSLTAGWICCDGRRKMRLEHGSRTTVQLSPLTIRLASLSGVPFTNRLVTKFDLPSVSLRQHSRLEERKRENMIASECSRRSTGEHTDELDSRQRPANRVNSEDAVDDDEYDGLTDWRACGSN
;
A
#
# COMPACT_ATOMS: atom_id res chain seq x y z
N MET A 1 26.20 33.80 -0.70
CA MET A 1 25.53 32.98 0.31
C MET A 1 24.54 32.12 -0.46
N GLY A 2 24.71 30.79 -0.48
CA GLY A 2 23.74 29.87 -1.08
C GLY A 2 22.40 29.98 -0.34
N ARG A 3 21.27 29.86 -1.06
CA ARG A 3 19.95 29.81 -0.45
C ARG A 3 19.91 28.58 0.49
N MET A 4 19.42 28.76 1.72
CA MET A 4 19.20 27.65 2.65
C MET A 4 18.22 26.65 2.00
N ARG A 5 18.55 25.38 2.01
CA ARG A 5 17.69 24.31 1.49
C ARG A 5 16.78 23.82 2.63
N HIS A 6 15.53 23.55 2.37
CA HIS A 6 14.57 23.12 3.37
C HIS A 6 14.05 21.73 3.06
N ALA A 7 14.00 20.86 4.07
CA ALA A 7 13.43 19.52 3.97
C ALA A 7 12.45 19.26 5.11
N VAL A 8 11.40 18.51 4.81
CA VAL A 8 10.46 18.02 5.81
C VAL A 8 10.64 16.53 5.98
N VAL A 9 10.84 16.06 7.20
CA VAL A 9 10.87 14.63 7.53
C VAL A 9 9.54 14.24 8.14
N VAL A 10 8.85 13.29 7.51
CA VAL A 10 7.54 12.78 7.96
C VAL A 10 7.72 11.37 8.50
N THR A 11 7.14 11.09 9.66
CA THR A 11 7.13 9.75 10.26
C THR A 11 5.77 9.43 10.87
N HIS A 12 5.57 8.20 11.31
CA HIS A 12 4.33 7.77 11.95
C HIS A 12 4.51 7.56 13.45
N ALA A 13 3.66 8.17 14.27
CA ALA A 13 3.74 8.19 15.74
C ALA A 13 3.75 6.80 16.42
N ARG A 14 3.30 5.74 15.73
CA ARG A 14 3.34 4.36 16.26
C ARG A 14 4.72 3.69 16.17
N LEU A 15 5.63 4.29 15.43
CA LEU A 15 6.96 3.73 15.20
C LEU A 15 7.95 4.30 16.25
N ARG A 16 7.75 3.98 17.54
CA ARG A 16 8.62 4.46 18.64
C ARG A 16 10.08 4.02 18.48
N ASP A 17 10.35 2.89 17.82
CA ASP A 17 11.71 2.44 17.49
C ASP A 17 12.36 3.25 16.35
N THR A 18 11.59 4.07 15.65
CA THR A 18 12.07 4.96 14.58
C THR A 18 12.82 6.20 15.09
N SER A 19 12.83 6.45 16.38
CA SER A 19 13.51 7.64 16.94
C SER A 19 15.01 7.69 16.60
N VAL A 20 15.65 6.56 16.37
CA VAL A 20 17.05 6.49 15.93
C VAL A 20 17.16 6.84 14.46
N LEU A 21 16.34 6.23 13.60
CA LEU A 21 16.33 6.49 12.16
C LEU A 21 15.92 7.92 11.81
N VAL A 22 14.93 8.47 12.54
CA VAL A 22 14.52 9.88 12.37
C VAL A 22 15.68 10.82 12.73
N ARG A 23 16.38 10.59 13.86
CA ARG A 23 17.55 11.39 14.24
C ARG A 23 18.66 11.27 13.21
N GLU A 24 18.94 10.08 12.76
CA GLU A 24 19.94 9.83 11.73
C GLU A 24 19.60 10.56 10.43
N ALA A 25 18.36 10.47 9.93
CA ALA A 25 17.90 11.18 8.75
C ALA A 25 18.06 12.71 8.92
N VAL A 26 17.61 13.25 10.04
CA VAL A 26 17.72 14.69 10.35
C VAL A 26 19.18 15.16 10.41
N GLU A 27 20.05 14.38 11.08
CA GLU A 27 21.47 14.73 11.16
C GLU A 27 22.17 14.69 9.79
N GLN A 28 21.85 13.68 8.98
CA GLN A 28 22.43 13.56 7.63
C GLN A 28 21.96 14.68 6.71
N LEU A 29 20.65 15.02 6.72
CA LEU A 29 20.11 16.14 5.95
C LEU A 29 20.73 17.47 6.40
N LYS A 30 20.89 17.69 7.71
CA LYS A 30 21.58 18.91 8.23
C LYS A 30 23.04 18.98 7.78
N ARG A 31 23.78 17.87 7.81
CA ARG A 31 25.16 17.80 7.28
C ARG A 31 25.21 18.09 5.77
N ALA A 32 24.15 17.72 5.03
CA ALA A 32 23.99 18.04 3.62
C ALA A 32 23.51 19.48 3.34
N GLY A 33 23.37 20.31 4.37
CA GLY A 33 23.04 21.74 4.24
C GLY A 33 21.55 22.06 4.22
N PHE A 34 20.68 21.15 4.66
CA PHE A 34 19.26 21.41 4.81
C PHE A 34 18.91 21.95 6.19
N ASP A 35 17.98 22.89 6.25
CA ASP A 35 17.16 23.10 7.45
C ASP A 35 16.01 22.11 7.46
N VAL A 36 15.78 21.43 8.59
CA VAL A 36 14.93 20.24 8.64
C VAL A 36 13.81 20.43 9.66
N LYS A 37 12.57 20.36 9.18
CA LYS A 37 11.35 20.30 10.00
C LYS A 37 10.88 18.85 10.11
N VAL A 38 10.52 18.38 11.31
CA VAL A 38 10.01 17.02 11.54
C VAL A 38 8.51 17.09 11.82
N VAL A 39 7.75 16.23 11.14
CA VAL A 39 6.31 16.02 11.32
C VAL A 39 6.09 14.57 11.72
N ASP A 40 5.69 14.34 12.96
CA ASP A 40 5.56 13.00 13.56
C ASP A 40 4.12 12.49 13.66
N SER A 41 3.14 13.33 13.28
CA SER A 41 1.72 12.98 13.33
C SER A 41 0.96 13.71 12.24
N LEU A 42 0.44 12.92 11.29
CA LEU A 42 -0.39 13.42 10.20
C LEU A 42 -1.86 13.20 10.55
N LYS A 43 -2.54 14.23 11.01
CA LYS A 43 -4.00 14.22 11.11
C LYS A 43 -4.58 14.44 9.71
N PRO A 44 -5.51 13.59 9.26
CA PRO A 44 -6.16 13.82 7.97
C PRO A 44 -6.90 15.16 8.01
N PRO A 45 -6.82 15.97 6.95
CA PRO A 45 -7.62 17.18 6.81
C PRO A 45 -9.11 16.81 6.72
N ILE A 46 -9.96 17.82 6.90
CA ILE A 46 -11.41 17.66 6.71
C ILE A 46 -11.65 17.49 5.21
N PHE A 47 -12.53 16.56 4.84
CA PHE A 47 -12.96 16.37 3.45
C PHE A 47 -13.42 17.70 2.83
N GLY A 48 -12.93 17.99 1.64
CA GLY A 48 -13.23 19.24 0.93
C GLY A 48 -12.40 20.44 1.38
N ASN A 49 -11.38 20.25 2.20
CA ASN A 49 -10.46 21.33 2.58
C ASN A 49 -8.99 20.87 2.45
N PRO A 50 -8.55 20.50 1.24
CA PRO A 50 -7.15 20.19 1.00
C PRO A 50 -6.32 21.47 1.18
N SER A 51 -5.42 21.46 2.14
CA SER A 51 -4.52 22.60 2.38
C SER A 51 -3.09 22.07 2.47
N PRO A 52 -2.19 22.51 1.59
CA PRO A 52 -0.79 22.19 1.75
C PRO A 52 -0.29 22.76 3.08
N ALA A 53 0.48 21.97 3.79
CA ALA A 53 0.98 22.33 5.12
C ALA A 53 2.52 22.41 5.17
N VAL A 54 3.14 22.49 4.01
CA VAL A 54 4.58 22.72 3.85
C VAL A 54 4.84 24.15 3.38
N ASP A 55 5.97 24.70 3.79
CA ASP A 55 6.37 26.04 3.38
C ASP A 55 6.81 26.01 1.89
N ASP A 56 6.54 27.08 1.14
CA ASP A 56 6.81 27.20 -0.31
C ASP A 56 8.29 27.02 -0.69
N ASP A 57 9.20 27.16 0.26
CA ASP A 57 10.63 26.99 0.08
C ASP A 57 11.12 25.57 0.42
N THR A 58 10.22 24.66 0.78
CA THR A 58 10.53 23.24 0.99
C THR A 58 10.95 22.60 -0.34
N GLU A 59 12.15 22.01 -0.34
CA GLU A 59 12.69 21.36 -1.54
C GLU A 59 12.21 19.91 -1.70
N ILE A 60 12.10 19.19 -0.59
CA ILE A 60 11.73 17.77 -0.58
C ILE A 60 11.07 17.35 0.74
N VAL A 61 10.16 16.38 0.65
CA VAL A 61 9.58 15.70 1.82
C VAL A 61 10.12 14.28 1.88
N VAL A 62 10.84 13.93 2.95
CA VAL A 62 11.37 12.59 3.21
C VAL A 62 10.44 11.86 4.16
N VAL A 63 9.87 10.76 3.72
CA VAL A 63 8.90 9.95 4.48
C VAL A 63 9.59 8.70 5.01
N LEU A 64 9.65 8.57 6.32
CA LEU A 64 10.11 7.35 7.00
C LEU A 64 8.89 6.51 7.40
N GLY A 65 8.49 5.59 6.53
CA GLY A 65 7.28 4.78 6.72
C GLY A 65 6.82 4.05 5.47
N GLY A 66 5.67 3.38 5.56
CA GLY A 66 5.05 2.68 4.43
C GLY A 66 4.10 3.57 3.62
N ASP A 67 3.40 2.94 2.65
CA ASP A 67 2.50 3.62 1.72
C ASP A 67 1.45 4.51 2.42
N GLY A 68 0.88 4.07 3.56
CA GLY A 68 -0.07 4.90 4.33
C GLY A 68 0.53 6.19 4.88
N THR A 69 1.83 6.22 5.22
CA THR A 69 2.52 7.44 5.64
C THR A 69 2.79 8.35 4.45
N ILE A 70 3.07 7.78 3.28
CA ILE A 70 3.24 8.53 2.02
C ILE A 70 1.91 9.16 1.60
N LEU A 71 0.77 8.47 1.73
CA LEU A 71 -0.55 9.06 1.50
C LEU A 71 -0.79 10.28 2.39
N GLY A 72 -0.41 10.20 3.67
CA GLY A 72 -0.46 11.34 4.56
C GLY A 72 0.49 12.48 4.18
N ALA A 73 1.69 12.17 3.70
CA ALA A 73 2.64 13.17 3.22
C ALA A 73 2.15 13.83 1.91
N ALA A 74 1.44 13.08 1.05
CA ALA A 74 0.83 13.63 -0.15
C ALA A 74 -0.17 14.75 0.17
N GLU A 75 -0.88 14.66 1.30
CA GLU A 75 -1.77 15.74 1.77
C GLU A 75 -1.01 17.02 2.10
N LEU A 76 0.23 16.93 2.59
CA LEU A 76 1.06 18.08 2.90
C LEU A 76 1.56 18.83 1.67
N VAL A 77 1.79 18.09 0.57
CA VAL A 77 2.38 18.63 -0.67
C VAL A 77 1.36 18.77 -1.81
N TYR A 78 0.07 18.59 -1.51
CA TYR A 78 -0.98 18.73 -2.52
C TYR A 78 -0.84 20.06 -3.27
N ASP A 79 -0.83 20.00 -4.60
CA ASP A 79 -0.71 21.17 -5.51
C ASP A 79 0.55 22.05 -5.30
N SER A 80 1.56 21.57 -4.56
CA SER A 80 2.81 22.32 -4.35
C SER A 80 3.92 21.98 -5.34
N GLY A 81 3.84 20.83 -5.98
CA GLY A 81 4.90 20.29 -6.84
C GLY A 81 6.16 19.82 -6.09
N ILE A 82 6.15 19.81 -4.76
CA ILE A 82 7.26 19.34 -3.94
C ILE A 82 7.34 17.82 -4.00
N PRO A 83 8.51 17.22 -4.30
CA PRO A 83 8.64 15.77 -4.39
C PRO A 83 8.67 15.10 -3.01
N ILE A 84 8.15 13.87 -2.96
CA ILE A 84 8.17 12.99 -1.80
C ILE A 84 9.17 11.85 -2.06
N LEU A 85 10.12 11.65 -1.17
CA LEU A 85 10.96 10.46 -1.10
C LEU A 85 10.44 9.52 -0.03
N GLY A 86 10.03 8.31 -0.41
CA GLY A 86 9.59 7.26 0.52
C GLY A 86 10.73 6.31 0.90
N VAL A 87 11.03 6.22 2.21
CA VAL A 87 11.96 5.23 2.79
C VAL A 87 11.17 4.27 3.66
N ASN A 88 11.14 3.01 3.26
CA ASN A 88 10.39 1.97 3.94
C ASN A 88 11.11 1.46 5.19
N LEU A 89 10.33 1.14 6.23
CA LEU A 89 10.86 0.70 7.52
C LEU A 89 10.67 -0.81 7.79
N GLY A 90 10.38 -1.61 6.78
CA GLY A 90 10.33 -3.06 6.99
C GLY A 90 9.47 -3.89 6.04
N HIS A 91 8.58 -3.31 5.26
CA HIS A 91 7.78 -4.06 4.28
C HIS A 91 7.75 -3.33 2.95
N VAL A 92 8.12 -4.00 1.88
CA VAL A 92 8.09 -3.45 0.52
C VAL A 92 6.71 -2.87 0.22
N GLY A 93 6.67 -1.55 -0.06
CA GLY A 93 5.50 -0.81 -0.53
C GLY A 93 5.52 -0.65 -2.05
N PHE A 94 4.45 -0.03 -2.57
CA PHE A 94 4.40 0.38 -3.97
C PHE A 94 4.87 1.82 -4.18
N LEU A 95 4.85 2.63 -3.13
CA LEU A 95 5.22 4.05 -3.17
C LEU A 95 6.61 4.31 -2.57
N ALA A 96 7.03 3.54 -1.56
CA ALA A 96 8.35 3.62 -0.97
C ALA A 96 9.36 2.80 -1.78
N GLU A 97 10.55 3.36 -2.03
CA GLU A 97 11.60 2.71 -2.85
C GLU A 97 12.74 2.11 -2.04
N PHE A 98 13.07 2.70 -0.89
CA PHE A 98 14.24 2.35 -0.11
C PHE A 98 13.89 1.63 1.17
N GLU A 99 14.78 0.72 1.57
CA GLU A 99 14.74 0.14 2.90
C GLU A 99 15.60 0.98 3.86
N SER A 100 15.33 0.86 5.15
CA SER A 100 15.98 1.68 6.19
C SER A 100 17.51 1.63 6.19
N PHE A 101 18.11 0.51 5.78
CA PHE A 101 19.56 0.37 5.70
C PHE A 101 20.20 1.19 4.54
N GLN A 102 19.40 1.65 3.59
CA GLN A 102 19.82 2.48 2.46
C GLN A 102 19.63 3.99 2.70
N LEU A 103 19.21 4.37 3.90
CA LEU A 103 18.88 5.77 4.25
C LEU A 103 20.01 6.74 3.93
N SER A 104 21.26 6.39 4.27
CA SER A 104 22.41 7.25 4.04
C SER A 104 22.67 7.49 2.56
N GLU A 105 22.53 6.45 1.74
CA GLU A 105 22.65 6.57 0.28
C GLU A 105 21.55 7.45 -0.28
N ALA A 106 20.31 7.23 0.15
CA ALA A 106 19.15 8.00 -0.29
C ALA A 106 19.33 9.50 0.01
N ILE A 107 19.77 9.86 1.22
CA ILE A 107 20.00 11.26 1.60
C ILE A 107 21.18 11.88 0.82
N SER A 108 22.26 11.13 0.59
CA SER A 108 23.37 11.63 -0.23
C SER A 108 22.91 11.97 -1.65
N ARG A 109 22.15 11.10 -2.28
CA ARG A 109 21.60 11.33 -3.62
C ARG A 109 20.60 12.49 -3.66
N VAL A 110 19.78 12.66 -2.62
CA VAL A 110 18.91 13.84 -2.46
C VAL A 110 19.74 15.11 -2.36
N ALA A 111 20.83 15.08 -1.59
CA ALA A 111 21.72 16.23 -1.44
C ALA A 111 22.35 16.65 -2.79
N ASP A 112 22.70 15.69 -3.61
CA ASP A 112 23.27 15.87 -4.95
C ASP A 112 22.20 16.12 -6.03
N GLN A 113 20.91 16.12 -5.68
CA GLN A 113 19.77 16.18 -6.60
C GLN A 113 19.79 15.06 -7.67
N ASP A 114 20.39 13.92 -7.34
CA ASP A 114 20.52 12.75 -8.20
C ASP A 114 19.28 11.83 -8.03
N TYR A 115 18.12 12.29 -8.49
CA TYR A 115 16.87 11.52 -8.52
C TYR A 115 16.02 11.91 -9.73
N SER A 116 15.20 10.97 -10.18
CA SER A 116 14.15 11.23 -11.17
C SER A 116 12.82 11.47 -10.48
N ILE A 117 11.89 12.07 -11.20
CA ILE A 117 10.51 12.28 -10.72
C ILE A 117 9.58 11.28 -11.41
N ASP A 118 8.85 10.54 -10.58
CA ASP A 118 7.74 9.70 -10.99
C ASP A 118 6.43 10.44 -10.64
N GLU A 119 5.71 10.91 -11.66
CA GLU A 119 4.48 11.67 -11.48
C GLU A 119 3.28 10.74 -11.40
N ARG A 120 2.52 10.85 -10.31
CA ARG A 120 1.34 10.04 -10.05
C ARG A 120 0.09 10.89 -10.16
N ARG A 121 -0.75 10.61 -11.17
CA ARG A 121 -2.01 11.30 -11.40
C ARG A 121 -2.97 11.08 -10.24
N LEU A 122 -3.69 12.13 -9.88
CA LEU A 122 -4.73 12.11 -8.85
C LEU A 122 -6.10 11.84 -9.47
N ALA A 123 -7.03 11.32 -8.67
CA ALA A 123 -8.45 11.41 -8.95
C ALA A 123 -9.00 12.66 -8.28
N SER A 124 -9.79 13.46 -8.99
CA SER A 124 -10.60 14.52 -8.41
C SER A 124 -12.01 14.00 -8.17
N VAL A 125 -12.61 14.41 -7.07
CA VAL A 125 -13.98 14.05 -6.70
C VAL A 125 -14.77 15.29 -6.34
N SER A 126 -16.02 15.33 -6.74
CA SER A 126 -16.99 16.33 -6.29
C SER A 126 -18.27 15.64 -5.84
N VAL A 127 -18.79 16.09 -4.70
CA VAL A 127 -20.04 15.62 -4.13
C VAL A 127 -21.04 16.77 -4.15
N THR A 128 -22.15 16.56 -4.85
CA THR A 128 -23.24 17.51 -4.97
C THR A 128 -24.40 17.07 -4.09
N SER A 129 -24.92 17.99 -3.28
CA SER A 129 -26.08 17.76 -2.41
C SER A 129 -27.34 17.42 -3.21
N PRO A 130 -28.35 16.76 -2.59
CA PRO A 130 -29.60 16.36 -3.27
C PRO A 130 -30.35 17.52 -3.92
N ASP A 131 -30.28 18.73 -3.31
CA ASP A 131 -30.91 19.94 -3.84
C ASP A 131 -30.08 20.67 -4.91
N GLY A 132 -28.90 20.14 -5.25
CA GLY A 132 -27.98 20.70 -6.25
C GLY A 132 -27.29 22.00 -5.84
N LYS A 133 -27.51 22.51 -4.62
CA LYS A 133 -27.04 23.85 -4.23
C LYS A 133 -25.62 23.86 -3.67
N ARG A 134 -25.16 22.73 -3.14
CA ARG A 134 -23.85 22.62 -2.50
C ARG A 134 -23.02 21.57 -3.21
N THR A 135 -21.80 21.94 -3.58
CA THR A 135 -20.79 21.01 -4.09
C THR A 135 -19.53 21.14 -3.25
N ILE A 136 -19.00 20.00 -2.81
CA ILE A 136 -17.75 19.91 -2.08
C ILE A 136 -16.81 19.04 -2.91
N SER A 137 -15.58 19.50 -3.09
CA SER A 137 -14.56 18.79 -3.90
C SER A 137 -13.38 18.35 -3.05
N ASP A 138 -12.83 17.19 -3.39
CA ASP A 138 -11.63 16.62 -2.79
C ASP A 138 -10.84 15.84 -3.86
N TRP A 139 -9.83 15.09 -3.48
CA TRP A 139 -8.97 14.32 -4.37
C TRP A 139 -8.53 13.00 -3.71
N ALA A 140 -7.94 12.09 -4.49
CA ALA A 140 -7.29 10.89 -3.97
C ALA A 140 -6.05 10.54 -4.80
N LEU A 141 -5.03 10.00 -4.15
CA LEU A 141 -3.87 9.41 -4.81
C LEU A 141 -4.14 7.94 -5.16
N ASN A 142 -4.73 7.19 -4.24
CA ASN A 142 -5.08 5.78 -4.45
C ASN A 142 -6.52 5.63 -4.91
N ASP A 143 -7.49 5.89 -4.04
CA ASP A 143 -8.87 5.55 -4.28
C ASP A 143 -9.87 6.43 -3.52
N ILE A 144 -11.07 6.44 -4.06
CA ILE A 144 -12.27 7.05 -3.49
C ILE A 144 -13.27 5.92 -3.29
N THR A 145 -13.70 5.71 -2.06
CA THR A 145 -14.72 4.71 -1.74
C THR A 145 -16.04 5.37 -1.40
N VAL A 146 -17.15 4.82 -1.89
CA VAL A 146 -18.50 5.07 -1.43
C VAL A 146 -19.00 3.79 -0.80
N GLN A 147 -19.36 3.83 0.48
CA GLN A 147 -19.75 2.65 1.26
C GLN A 147 -21.01 2.94 2.08
N GLN A 148 -21.75 1.90 2.43
CA GLN A 148 -22.90 1.99 3.32
C GLN A 148 -22.51 2.60 4.67
N GLU A 149 -23.44 3.34 5.28
CA GLU A 149 -23.27 3.89 6.63
C GLU A 149 -23.55 2.83 7.70
N GLU A 150 -24.56 2.01 7.49
CA GLU A 150 -25.01 0.95 8.40
C GLU A 150 -24.67 -0.42 7.80
N HIS A 151 -23.94 -1.25 8.54
CA HIS A 151 -23.44 -2.54 8.05
C HIS A 151 -24.52 -3.63 7.90
N ASP A 152 -25.71 -3.42 8.44
CA ASP A 152 -26.86 -4.32 8.33
C ASP A 152 -27.76 -4.05 7.12
N HIS A 153 -27.50 -2.96 6.38
CA HIS A 153 -28.25 -2.59 5.19
C HIS A 153 -27.31 -2.28 4.02
N MET A 154 -27.58 -2.87 2.87
CA MET A 154 -26.88 -2.52 1.64
C MET A 154 -27.29 -1.11 1.18
N ILE A 155 -26.33 -0.35 0.65
CA ILE A 155 -26.61 0.93 0.00
C ILE A 155 -27.06 0.70 -1.43
N GLU A 156 -28.06 1.46 -1.87
CA GLU A 156 -28.55 1.43 -3.26
C GLU A 156 -27.92 2.58 -4.04
N LEU A 157 -27.14 2.19 -5.05
CA LEU A 157 -26.38 3.12 -5.89
C LEU A 157 -26.83 3.01 -7.35
N SER A 158 -26.91 4.15 -8.03
CA SER A 158 -26.86 4.24 -9.48
C SER A 158 -25.46 4.67 -9.90
N ILE A 159 -24.84 3.96 -10.84
CA ILE A 159 -23.53 4.29 -11.38
C ILE A 159 -23.62 4.53 -12.88
N GLY A 160 -22.76 5.41 -13.39
CA GLY A 160 -22.68 5.66 -14.83
C GLY A 160 -21.41 6.39 -15.24
N VAL A 161 -21.32 6.62 -16.54
CA VAL A 161 -20.17 7.26 -17.20
C VAL A 161 -20.69 8.38 -18.08
N ASP A 162 -20.03 9.54 -18.02
CA ASP A 162 -20.30 10.71 -18.88
C ASP A 162 -21.79 11.13 -18.91
N GLY A 163 -22.45 11.03 -17.74
CA GLY A 163 -23.85 11.39 -17.56
C GLY A 163 -24.86 10.33 -18.02
N VAL A 164 -24.38 9.18 -18.51
CA VAL A 164 -25.25 8.06 -18.91
C VAL A 164 -25.20 6.99 -17.83
N GLU A 165 -26.38 6.64 -17.27
CA GLU A 165 -26.51 5.57 -16.31
C GLU A 165 -26.16 4.22 -16.94
N ALA A 166 -25.27 3.46 -16.27
CA ALA A 166 -24.83 2.14 -16.70
C ALA A 166 -25.54 1.02 -15.92
N SER A 167 -25.76 1.22 -14.61
CA SER A 167 -26.37 0.21 -13.74
C SER A 167 -26.83 0.82 -12.43
N SER A 168 -27.91 0.26 -11.84
CA SER A 168 -28.33 0.50 -10.46
C SER A 168 -28.42 -0.81 -9.71
N PHE A 169 -27.93 -0.85 -8.47
CA PHE A 169 -27.88 -2.06 -7.65
C PHE A 169 -27.70 -1.77 -6.17
N SER A 170 -28.02 -2.75 -5.34
CA SER A 170 -27.69 -2.76 -3.92
C SER A 170 -26.31 -3.39 -3.71
N CYS A 171 -25.49 -2.82 -2.85
CA CYS A 171 -24.10 -3.26 -2.61
C CYS A 171 -23.60 -2.80 -1.22
N ASP A 172 -22.41 -3.27 -0.82
CA ASP A 172 -21.70 -2.71 0.33
C ASP A 172 -21.04 -1.36 0.00
N GLY A 173 -20.80 -1.12 -1.30
CA GLY A 173 -20.23 0.11 -1.80
C GLY A 173 -19.56 -0.05 -3.16
N VAL A 174 -18.82 0.98 -3.55
CA VAL A 174 -17.98 0.99 -4.75
C VAL A 174 -16.64 1.65 -4.47
N ILE A 175 -15.62 1.24 -5.21
CA ILE A 175 -14.28 1.86 -5.19
C ILE A 175 -14.04 2.49 -6.55
N VAL A 176 -13.62 3.76 -6.59
CA VAL A 176 -13.03 4.36 -7.79
C VAL A 176 -11.55 4.58 -7.52
N SER A 177 -10.69 3.99 -8.35
CA SER A 177 -9.25 3.96 -8.10
C SER A 177 -8.47 4.52 -9.27
N THR A 178 -7.37 5.21 -8.95
CA THR A 178 -6.30 5.58 -9.87
C THR A 178 -5.44 4.37 -10.23
N PRO A 179 -4.54 4.46 -11.22
CA PRO A 179 -3.53 3.43 -11.46
C PRO A 179 -2.65 3.16 -10.23
N THR A 180 -2.29 4.21 -9.48
CA THR A 180 -1.52 4.06 -8.22
C THR A 180 -2.28 3.22 -7.21
N GLY A 181 -3.58 3.47 -7.02
CA GLY A 181 -4.44 2.72 -6.10
C GLY A 181 -4.84 1.33 -6.59
N SER A 182 -4.56 1.00 -7.86
CA SER A 182 -4.90 -0.32 -8.43
C SER A 182 -4.19 -1.49 -7.73
N THR A 183 -3.15 -1.23 -6.96
CA THR A 183 -2.44 -2.21 -6.12
C THR A 183 -2.79 -2.11 -4.63
N ALA A 184 -3.75 -1.26 -4.27
CA ALA A 184 -4.24 -1.04 -2.90
C ALA A 184 -5.60 -1.73 -2.67
N TYR A 185 -6.61 -1.01 -2.18
CA TYR A 185 -7.92 -1.59 -1.89
C TYR A 185 -8.65 -2.12 -3.14
N ALA A 186 -8.49 -1.42 -4.27
CA ALA A 186 -9.01 -1.88 -5.55
C ALA A 186 -8.52 -3.29 -5.94
N PHE A 187 -7.24 -3.62 -5.65
CA PHE A 187 -6.70 -4.97 -5.88
C PHE A 187 -7.40 -6.00 -5.00
N SER A 188 -7.57 -5.73 -3.72
CA SER A 188 -8.26 -6.64 -2.79
C SER A 188 -9.73 -6.87 -3.17
N ALA A 189 -10.35 -5.89 -3.84
CA ALA A 189 -11.70 -5.97 -4.37
C ALA A 189 -11.81 -6.65 -5.75
N GLY A 190 -10.70 -7.19 -6.28
CA GLY A 190 -10.67 -7.91 -7.57
C GLY A 190 -10.53 -7.00 -8.80
N GLY A 191 -10.14 -5.74 -8.61
CA GLY A 191 -9.81 -4.83 -9.70
C GLY A 191 -8.51 -5.22 -10.41
N PRO A 192 -8.36 -4.89 -11.71
CA PRO A 192 -7.13 -5.12 -12.44
C PRO A 192 -6.00 -4.23 -11.93
N ILE A 193 -4.76 -4.71 -12.00
CA ILE A 193 -3.58 -3.88 -11.83
C ILE A 193 -3.43 -3.01 -13.08
N ILE A 194 -3.34 -1.71 -12.86
CA ILE A 194 -3.13 -0.71 -13.91
C ILE A 194 -1.73 -0.14 -13.74
N TRP A 195 -0.95 -0.08 -14.83
CA TRP A 195 0.38 0.51 -14.80
C TRP A 195 0.31 2.00 -14.46
N PRO A 196 1.27 2.51 -13.68
CA PRO A 196 1.25 3.90 -13.19
C PRO A 196 1.20 4.98 -14.25
N ASP A 197 1.71 4.71 -15.46
CA ASP A 197 1.75 5.62 -16.62
C ASP A 197 0.46 5.60 -17.45
N VAL A 198 -0.45 4.66 -17.19
CA VAL A 198 -1.75 4.60 -17.86
C VAL A 198 -2.69 5.66 -17.30
N GLN A 199 -3.26 6.48 -18.18
CA GLN A 199 -4.18 7.54 -17.76
C GLN A 199 -5.63 7.04 -17.77
N ALA A 200 -6.02 6.42 -16.66
CA ALA A 200 -7.32 5.79 -16.50
C ALA A 200 -7.82 5.85 -15.06
N LEU A 201 -9.10 5.62 -14.88
CA LEU A 201 -9.74 5.30 -13.60
C LEU A 201 -10.46 3.98 -13.72
N GLN A 202 -10.49 3.22 -12.65
CA GLN A 202 -11.32 2.01 -12.54
C GLN A 202 -12.38 2.15 -11.48
N LEU A 203 -13.56 1.56 -11.70
CA LEU A 203 -14.63 1.45 -10.71
C LEU A 203 -14.90 -0.03 -10.44
N ILE A 204 -14.91 -0.39 -9.17
CA ILE A 204 -15.11 -1.76 -8.68
C ILE A 204 -16.29 -1.78 -7.70
N PRO A 205 -17.38 -2.52 -8.01
CA PRO A 205 -18.46 -2.77 -7.06
C PRO A 205 -18.02 -3.71 -5.94
N LEU A 206 -18.47 -3.46 -4.71
CA LEU A 206 -18.25 -4.29 -3.53
C LEU A 206 -19.52 -5.06 -3.16
N ALA A 207 -19.45 -6.39 -3.16
CA ALA A 207 -20.57 -7.27 -2.81
C ALA A 207 -21.90 -6.89 -3.51
N ALA A 208 -21.84 -6.48 -4.77
CA ALA A 208 -23.01 -6.00 -5.49
C ALA A 208 -24.00 -7.13 -5.84
N HIS A 209 -25.25 -6.91 -5.53
CA HIS A 209 -26.37 -7.75 -5.98
C HIS A 209 -26.84 -7.31 -7.36
N ALA A 210 -26.06 -7.65 -8.39
CA ALA A 210 -26.31 -7.29 -9.78
C ALA A 210 -25.88 -8.41 -10.73
N LEU A 211 -26.48 -8.44 -11.93
CA LEU A 211 -26.07 -9.37 -13.00
C LEU A 211 -24.68 -9.02 -13.58
N PHE A 212 -24.32 -7.74 -13.55
CA PHE A 212 -23.03 -7.23 -14.01
C PHE A 212 -22.27 -6.60 -12.83
N THR A 213 -21.20 -7.28 -12.41
CA THR A 213 -20.36 -6.88 -11.26
C THR A 213 -18.88 -6.74 -11.65
N ARG A 214 -18.59 -6.65 -12.96
CA ARG A 214 -17.21 -6.54 -13.42
C ARG A 214 -16.66 -5.14 -13.18
N PRO A 215 -15.39 -5.02 -12.78
CA PRO A 215 -14.72 -3.72 -12.76
C PRO A 215 -14.77 -3.03 -14.14
N MET A 216 -15.03 -1.75 -14.14
CA MET A 216 -15.01 -0.90 -15.33
C MET A 216 -13.79 -0.01 -15.32
N VAL A 217 -13.16 0.19 -16.49
CA VAL A 217 -12.02 1.11 -16.65
C VAL A 217 -12.42 2.16 -17.70
N ILE A 218 -12.21 3.44 -17.37
CA ILE A 218 -12.43 4.57 -18.26
C ILE A 218 -11.14 5.34 -18.50
N GLY A 219 -11.05 6.02 -19.65
CA GLY A 219 -9.92 6.87 -20.00
C GLY A 219 -9.99 8.25 -19.35
N GLU A 220 -8.95 9.04 -19.55
CA GLU A 220 -8.74 10.35 -18.90
C GLU A 220 -9.80 11.42 -19.19
N HIS A 221 -10.55 11.27 -20.29
CA HIS A 221 -11.55 12.26 -20.71
C HIS A 221 -12.96 11.94 -20.23
N SER A 222 -13.14 10.80 -19.56
CA SER A 222 -14.43 10.35 -19.05
C SER A 222 -14.51 10.51 -17.53
N CYS A 223 -15.73 10.59 -17.01
CA CYS A 223 -16.00 10.68 -15.58
C CYS A 223 -17.00 9.61 -15.14
N PHE A 224 -16.76 9.02 -13.97
CA PHE A 224 -17.79 8.25 -13.26
C PHE A 224 -18.73 9.17 -12.51
N PHE A 225 -19.99 8.82 -12.46
CA PHE A 225 -20.89 9.32 -11.42
C PHE A 225 -21.50 8.18 -10.61
N ILE A 226 -21.78 8.47 -9.35
CA ILE A 226 -22.33 7.54 -8.35
C ILE A 226 -23.38 8.32 -7.60
N ASP A 227 -24.64 7.92 -7.74
CA ASP A 227 -25.78 8.51 -7.04
C ASP A 227 -26.21 7.58 -5.90
N VAL A 228 -26.37 8.13 -4.72
CA VAL A 228 -27.06 7.44 -3.63
C VAL A 228 -28.57 7.57 -3.91
N LEU A 229 -29.24 6.44 -4.12
CA LEU A 229 -30.66 6.48 -4.49
C LEU A 229 -31.50 7.07 -3.33
N PRO A 230 -32.53 7.87 -3.64
CA PRO A 230 -33.39 8.48 -2.61
C PRO A 230 -34.10 7.48 -1.71
N ASP A 231 -34.43 6.30 -2.26
CA ASP A 231 -35.13 5.22 -1.57
C ASP A 231 -34.18 4.20 -0.90
N SER A 232 -32.85 4.43 -0.93
CA SER A 232 -31.88 3.58 -0.25
C SER A 232 -32.17 3.48 1.25
N LEU A 233 -32.07 2.28 1.82
CA LEU A 233 -32.36 2.05 3.25
C LEU A 233 -31.29 2.69 4.16
N THR A 234 -30.09 2.86 3.67
CA THR A 234 -28.99 3.50 4.41
C THR A 234 -28.37 4.64 3.61
N ALA A 235 -27.87 5.64 4.31
CA ALA A 235 -27.00 6.67 3.74
C ALA A 235 -25.59 6.09 3.46
N GLY A 236 -24.70 6.91 2.94
CA GLY A 236 -23.35 6.47 2.62
C GLY A 236 -22.26 7.29 3.28
N TRP A 237 -21.06 6.75 3.24
CA TRP A 237 -19.83 7.48 3.49
C TRP A 237 -18.98 7.51 2.22
N ILE A 238 -18.46 8.67 1.87
CA ILE A 238 -17.36 8.80 0.92
C ILE A 238 -16.05 8.94 1.69
N CYS A 239 -15.00 8.28 1.21
CA CYS A 239 -13.68 8.36 1.80
C CYS A 239 -12.61 8.42 0.71
N CYS A 240 -11.68 9.39 0.82
CA CYS A 240 -10.50 9.53 -0.04
C CYS A 240 -9.27 8.96 0.66
N ASP A 241 -8.55 8.06 0.00
CA ASP A 241 -7.31 7.41 0.46
C ASP A 241 -7.43 6.74 1.84
N GLY A 242 -8.65 6.32 2.25
CA GLY A 242 -8.92 5.78 3.57
C GLY A 242 -8.75 6.78 4.73
N ARG A 243 -8.59 8.07 4.44
CA ARG A 243 -8.20 9.12 5.39
C ARG A 243 -9.22 10.23 5.55
N ARG A 244 -9.64 10.87 4.46
CA ARG A 244 -10.59 11.99 4.46
C ARG A 244 -11.97 11.48 4.11
N LYS A 245 -12.94 11.66 4.99
CA LYS A 245 -14.29 11.13 4.80
C LYS A 245 -15.38 12.14 5.10
N MET A 246 -16.49 11.98 4.42
CA MET A 246 -17.72 12.78 4.58
C MET A 246 -18.94 11.87 4.42
N ARG A 247 -20.01 12.17 5.14
CA ARG A 247 -21.30 11.50 5.00
C ARG A 247 -21.97 11.92 3.69
N LEU A 248 -22.53 10.95 2.96
CA LEU A 248 -23.35 11.15 1.78
C LEU A 248 -24.84 11.05 2.16
N GLU A 249 -25.61 12.04 1.79
CA GLU A 249 -27.06 12.03 1.97
C GLU A 249 -27.74 11.25 0.83
N HIS A 250 -28.96 10.74 1.09
CA HIS A 250 -29.79 10.17 0.03
C HIS A 250 -30.04 11.20 -1.07
N GLY A 251 -29.92 10.78 -2.33
CA GLY A 251 -30.04 11.65 -3.50
C GLY A 251 -28.81 12.50 -3.80
N SER A 252 -27.71 12.35 -3.06
CA SER A 252 -26.44 13.02 -3.40
C SER A 252 -25.77 12.35 -4.58
N ARG A 253 -25.08 13.16 -5.41
CA ARG A 253 -24.27 12.70 -6.55
C ARG A 253 -22.78 12.91 -6.27
N THR A 254 -22.02 11.85 -6.44
CA THR A 254 -20.56 11.87 -6.47
C THR A 254 -20.08 11.77 -7.91
N THR A 255 -19.22 12.68 -8.36
CA THR A 255 -18.58 12.63 -9.68
C THR A 255 -17.08 12.49 -9.49
N VAL A 256 -16.46 11.54 -10.20
CA VAL A 256 -15.02 11.26 -10.12
C VAL A 256 -14.42 11.29 -11.52
N GLN A 257 -13.35 12.03 -11.68
CA GLN A 257 -12.58 12.13 -12.91
C GLN A 257 -11.07 12.16 -12.65
N LEU A 258 -10.27 11.84 -13.65
CA LEU A 258 -8.81 11.96 -13.53
C LEU A 258 -8.43 13.46 -13.43
N SER A 259 -7.62 13.80 -12.41
CA SER A 259 -7.16 15.18 -12.19
C SER A 259 -5.98 15.52 -13.11
N PRO A 260 -5.82 16.76 -13.55
CA PRO A 260 -4.56 17.21 -14.17
C PRO A 260 -3.41 17.30 -13.16
N LEU A 261 -3.71 17.40 -11.87
CA LEU A 261 -2.70 17.48 -10.81
C LEU A 261 -2.06 16.13 -10.56
N THR A 262 -0.78 16.16 -10.14
CA THR A 262 0.02 14.99 -9.82
C THR A 262 0.67 15.13 -8.46
N ILE A 263 0.96 14.00 -7.82
CA ILE A 263 1.94 13.92 -6.74
C ILE A 263 3.27 13.46 -7.36
N ARG A 264 4.34 14.12 -6.99
CA ARG A 264 5.69 13.86 -7.48
C ARG A 264 6.42 12.98 -6.49
N LEU A 265 6.79 11.77 -6.90
CA LEU A 265 7.61 10.85 -6.10
C LEU A 265 9.05 10.94 -6.59
N ALA A 266 9.99 11.18 -5.67
CA ALA A 266 11.41 11.11 -5.97
C ALA A 266 11.81 9.64 -6.10
N SER A 267 12.28 9.24 -7.28
CA SER A 267 12.76 7.89 -7.58
C SER A 267 14.27 7.91 -7.74
N LEU A 268 14.94 7.12 -6.94
CA LEU A 268 16.40 7.01 -6.91
C LEU A 268 16.88 5.72 -7.59
N SER A 269 16.10 4.65 -7.53
CA SER A 269 16.55 3.32 -7.93
C SER A 269 16.32 3.00 -9.40
N GLY A 270 15.36 3.67 -10.04
CA GLY A 270 14.92 3.31 -11.39
C GLY A 270 14.38 1.88 -11.51
N VAL A 271 14.03 1.24 -10.39
CA VAL A 271 13.51 -0.14 -10.35
C VAL A 271 12.17 -0.19 -11.07
N PRO A 272 12.02 -1.03 -12.10
CA PRO A 272 10.77 -1.16 -12.84
C PRO A 272 9.59 -1.54 -11.93
N PHE A 273 8.39 -1.06 -12.25
CA PHE A 273 7.16 -1.37 -11.52
C PHE A 273 6.92 -2.89 -11.41
N THR A 274 7.30 -3.65 -12.47
CA THR A 274 7.21 -5.13 -12.47
C THR A 274 7.97 -5.77 -11.31
N ASN A 275 9.16 -5.25 -10.96
CA ASN A 275 9.94 -5.80 -9.86
C ASN A 275 9.23 -5.58 -8.51
N ARG A 276 8.57 -4.41 -8.33
CA ARG A 276 7.76 -4.14 -7.14
C ARG A 276 6.58 -5.11 -7.04
N LEU A 277 5.90 -5.41 -8.16
CA LEU A 277 4.83 -6.41 -8.20
C LEU A 277 5.32 -7.80 -7.81
N VAL A 278 6.43 -8.24 -8.42
CA VAL A 278 7.02 -9.57 -8.13
C VAL A 278 7.37 -9.69 -6.66
N THR A 279 8.03 -8.67 -6.09
CA THR A 279 8.46 -8.70 -4.68
C THR A 279 7.26 -8.60 -3.72
N LYS A 280 6.29 -7.72 -4.01
CA LYS A 280 5.15 -7.48 -3.11
C LYS A 280 4.17 -8.64 -3.06
N PHE A 281 3.92 -9.27 -4.20
CA PHE A 281 2.95 -10.37 -4.32
C PHE A 281 3.61 -11.75 -4.33
N ASP A 282 4.93 -11.83 -4.11
CA ASP A 282 5.71 -13.07 -4.17
C ASP A 282 5.39 -13.86 -5.44
N LEU A 283 5.37 -13.15 -6.58
CA LEU A 283 5.03 -13.77 -7.85
C LEU A 283 6.14 -14.72 -8.27
N PRO A 284 5.83 -15.94 -8.72
CA PRO A 284 6.82 -16.90 -9.18
C PRO A 284 7.49 -16.35 -10.45
N SER A 285 8.70 -15.82 -10.31
CA SER A 285 9.51 -15.31 -11.42
C SER A 285 10.07 -16.41 -12.32
N VAL A 286 9.93 -17.66 -11.90
CA VAL A 286 10.39 -18.86 -12.63
C VAL A 286 9.20 -19.82 -12.72
N SER A 287 8.97 -20.45 -13.89
CA SER A 287 7.90 -21.43 -14.02
C SER A 287 8.04 -22.51 -12.95
N LEU A 288 6.92 -23.03 -12.42
CA LEU A 288 6.91 -24.09 -11.39
C LEU A 288 7.84 -25.27 -11.75
N ARG A 289 7.96 -25.61 -13.05
CA ARG A 289 8.87 -26.65 -13.55
C ARG A 289 10.35 -26.26 -13.45
N GLN A 290 10.67 -24.99 -13.61
CA GLN A 290 12.05 -24.49 -13.46
C GLN A 290 12.40 -24.32 -11.99
N HIS A 291 11.44 -23.93 -11.14
CA HIS A 291 11.65 -23.83 -9.70
C HIS A 291 11.98 -25.21 -9.11
N SER A 292 11.23 -26.25 -9.45
CA SER A 292 11.51 -27.62 -9.03
C SER A 292 12.91 -28.10 -9.47
N ARG A 293 13.33 -27.80 -10.71
CA ARG A 293 14.68 -28.15 -11.20
C ARG A 293 15.79 -27.36 -10.51
N LEU A 294 15.56 -26.11 -10.15
CA LEU A 294 16.53 -25.30 -9.39
C LEU A 294 16.66 -25.78 -7.94
N GLU A 295 15.56 -26.18 -7.33
CA GLU A 295 15.51 -26.77 -5.99
C GLU A 295 16.21 -28.14 -5.98
N GLU A 296 15.95 -29.01 -6.97
CA GLU A 296 16.68 -30.27 -7.15
C GLU A 296 18.19 -30.03 -7.32
N ARG A 297 18.60 -29.13 -8.19
CA ARG A 297 20.03 -28.77 -8.36
C ARG A 297 20.67 -28.21 -7.08
N LYS A 298 19.96 -27.39 -6.31
CA LYS A 298 20.43 -26.90 -5.02
C LYS A 298 20.62 -28.05 -4.02
N ARG A 299 19.68 -29.00 -3.96
CA ARG A 299 19.78 -30.21 -3.13
C ARG A 299 20.93 -31.10 -3.58
N GLU A 300 21.09 -31.35 -4.86
CA GLU A 300 22.21 -32.15 -5.42
C GLU A 300 23.56 -31.51 -5.09
N ASN A 301 23.70 -30.19 -5.27
CA ASN A 301 24.92 -29.46 -4.94
C ASN A 301 25.23 -29.48 -3.43
N MET A 302 24.19 -29.41 -2.57
CA MET A 302 24.36 -29.50 -1.12
C MET A 302 24.84 -30.89 -0.71
N ILE A 303 24.24 -31.96 -1.26
CA ILE A 303 24.66 -33.34 -1.03
C ILE A 303 26.08 -33.58 -1.55
N ALA A 304 26.41 -33.07 -2.73
CA ALA A 304 27.77 -33.18 -3.29
C ALA A 304 28.81 -32.44 -2.42
N SER A 305 28.47 -31.28 -1.87
CA SER A 305 29.36 -30.54 -0.96
C SER A 305 29.55 -31.25 0.38
N GLU A 306 28.52 -31.92 0.91
CA GLU A 306 28.61 -32.73 2.13
C GLU A 306 29.42 -34.02 1.90
N CYS A 307 29.25 -34.70 0.75
CA CYS A 307 30.06 -35.85 0.37
C CYS A 307 31.55 -35.46 0.19
N SER A 308 31.84 -34.30 -0.42
CA SER A 308 33.19 -33.79 -0.58
C SER A 308 33.84 -33.48 0.74
N ARG A 309 33.12 -32.92 1.72
CA ARG A 309 33.63 -32.66 3.08
C ARG A 309 33.89 -33.93 3.87
N ARG A 310 33.14 -35.02 3.62
CA ARG A 310 33.36 -36.32 4.24
C ARG A 310 34.53 -37.07 3.64
N SER A 311 34.88 -36.83 2.35
CA SER A 311 36.02 -37.45 1.67
C SER A 311 37.34 -36.73 1.89
N THR A 312 37.34 -35.49 2.38
CA THR A 312 38.52 -34.70 2.78
C THR A 312 38.71 -34.67 4.29
N GLY A 313 38.17 -35.64 5.00
CA GLY A 313 38.38 -35.79 6.45
C GLY A 313 39.83 -35.97 6.76
N GLU A 314 40.50 -34.90 7.18
CA GLU A 314 41.78 -34.92 7.84
C GLU A 314 41.69 -35.78 9.10
N HIS A 315 42.47 -36.90 9.07
CA HIS A 315 42.89 -37.61 10.25
C HIS A 315 43.70 -36.64 11.11
N THR A 316 43.10 -36.11 12.16
CA THR A 316 43.88 -35.66 13.29
C THR A 316 43.77 -36.72 14.36
N ASP A 317 44.87 -37.51 14.46
CA ASP A 317 45.20 -38.29 15.61
C ASP A 317 45.36 -37.34 16.83
N GLU A 318 44.52 -37.55 17.84
CA GLU A 318 44.84 -37.18 19.23
C GLU A 318 44.56 -38.36 20.11
N LEU A 319 45.68 -38.91 20.58
CA LEU A 319 45.81 -39.99 21.56
C LEU A 319 45.37 -39.53 22.94
N ASP A 320 44.65 -40.44 23.56
CA ASP A 320 44.74 -40.90 24.96
C ASP A 320 44.42 -39.95 26.12
N SER A 321 43.38 -40.28 26.84
CA SER A 321 43.49 -40.70 28.26
C SER A 321 42.12 -41.07 28.87
N ARG A 322 42.01 -42.36 29.09
CA ARG A 322 41.40 -43.06 30.26
C ARG A 322 40.54 -42.25 31.24
N GLN A 323 39.29 -42.61 31.39
CA GLN A 323 38.74 -43.25 32.61
C GLN A 323 37.24 -43.51 32.51
N ARG A 324 36.88 -44.80 32.56
CA ARG A 324 35.60 -45.28 33.07
C ARG A 324 35.78 -45.48 34.60
N PRO A 325 34.75 -45.55 35.44
CA PRO A 325 33.63 -46.48 35.28
C PRO A 325 32.25 -46.02 35.81
N ALA A 326 31.27 -46.68 35.27
CA ALA A 326 30.19 -47.47 35.93
C ALA A 326 29.08 -46.75 36.71
N ASN A 327 27.93 -47.10 36.29
CA ASN A 327 26.78 -47.68 36.98
C ASN A 327 25.50 -46.90 37.16
N ARG A 328 24.50 -47.62 36.70
CA ARG A 328 23.11 -47.91 37.18
C ARG A 328 22.04 -46.88 36.84
N VAL A 329 21.14 -47.30 35.97
CA VAL A 329 19.89 -48.10 36.18
C VAL A 329 18.79 -47.34 36.93
N ASN A 330 17.74 -47.21 36.30
CA ASN A 330 16.29 -47.33 36.49
C ASN A 330 15.54 -46.14 35.92
N SER A 331 14.66 -46.38 35.10
CA SER A 331 13.33 -47.00 35.01
C SER A 331 12.25 -45.94 34.89
N GLU A 332 11.44 -46.19 33.88
CA GLU A 332 9.98 -45.98 33.86
C GLU A 332 9.49 -44.55 34.09
N ASP A 333 8.90 -43.95 33.03
CA ASP A 333 7.45 -43.89 32.96
C ASP A 333 7.05 -43.41 31.54
N ALA A 334 6.18 -44.22 30.99
CA ALA A 334 5.37 -43.94 29.83
C ALA A 334 4.16 -43.08 30.23
N VAL A 335 3.44 -42.59 29.25
CA VAL A 335 2.08 -41.99 29.22
C VAL A 335 2.17 -40.63 28.56
N ASP A 336 1.42 -40.22 27.61
CA ASP A 336 0.33 -40.75 26.77
C ASP A 336 0.22 -39.87 25.51
N ASP A 337 -0.23 -40.49 24.46
CA ASP A 337 -0.81 -39.87 23.28
C ASP A 337 -2.03 -39.01 23.65
N ASP A 338 -2.19 -37.85 23.04
CA ASP A 338 -3.52 -37.35 22.72
C ASP A 338 -3.50 -36.57 21.37
N GLU A 339 -4.14 -37.21 20.43
CA GLU A 339 -4.71 -36.71 19.19
C GLU A 339 -5.46 -35.41 19.38
N TYR A 340 -5.25 -34.47 18.49
CA TYR A 340 -6.26 -33.49 18.13
C TYR A 340 -6.46 -33.46 16.60
N ASP A 341 -7.32 -34.40 16.20
CA ASP A 341 -8.00 -34.41 14.90
C ASP A 341 -9.21 -33.47 15.02
N GLY A 342 -9.30 -32.48 14.15
CA GLY A 342 -10.36 -31.47 14.17
C GLY A 342 -10.66 -30.94 12.78
N LEU A 343 -10.90 -31.83 11.82
CA LEU A 343 -11.59 -31.52 10.56
C LEU A 343 -13.07 -31.24 10.85
N THR A 344 -13.51 -30.00 10.81
CA THR A 344 -14.92 -29.64 10.70
C THR A 344 -15.33 -29.44 9.26
N ASP A 345 -16.06 -30.40 8.83
CA ASP A 345 -16.89 -30.56 7.64
C ASP A 345 -17.88 -29.40 7.45
N TRP A 346 -17.79 -28.67 6.29
CA TRP A 346 -18.69 -27.63 5.85
C TRP A 346 -19.70 -28.17 4.81
N ARG A 347 -20.48 -29.18 5.20
CA ARG A 347 -21.65 -29.60 4.42
C ARG A 347 -22.80 -29.95 5.35
N ALA A 348 -23.68 -28.98 5.59
CA ALA A 348 -25.13 -29.17 5.74
C ALA A 348 -25.79 -27.93 6.40
N CYS A 349 -26.40 -27.09 5.63
CA CYS A 349 -27.66 -26.46 5.96
C CYS A 349 -28.28 -25.97 4.64
N GLY A 350 -28.99 -26.83 4.04
CA GLY A 350 -29.97 -26.56 3.02
C GLY A 350 -31.36 -26.84 3.59
N SER A 351 -32.32 -26.04 3.11
CA SER A 351 -33.76 -26.16 3.22
C SER A 351 -34.42 -25.83 4.58
N ASN A 352 -34.92 -24.61 4.69
CA ASN A 352 -36.36 -24.31 4.66
C ASN A 352 -36.57 -22.84 4.32
#